data_233315f034c9c5542ce0d63abdd04427
#
_entry.id   233315f034c9c5542ce0d63abdd04427
#
_cell.length_a   1.000
_cell.length_b   1.000
_cell.length_c   1.000
_cell.angle_alpha   90.00
_cell.angle_beta   90.00
_cell.angle_gamma   90.00
#
_symmetry.space_group_name_H-M   'P 1'
#
loop_
_entity.id
_entity.type
_entity.pdbx_description
1 polymer ?
#
loop_
_entity_poly.entity_id
_entity_poly.type
_entity_poly.pdbx_seq_one_letter_code
_entity_poly.pdbx_strand_id
1 'polypeptide(L)'
;MSESKDQLKEKLKADPSFRAELKDRIKNALLSKVPASVPISYNFDSYMLTEVQPGQLRVLEVDERLVLPTNTLIRLLVTASDVLHSWAVPALGVKMDAVPGRLNQVWMSINREGVFYGQCSELCGANHSFMPIVVEAISPRQFLTE
;
A
#
# COMPACT_ATOMS: atom_id res chain seq x y z
N MET A 1 -7.94 40.02 6.85
CA MET A 1 -6.86 40.28 7.80
C MET A 1 -6.30 38.93 8.25
N SER A 2 -5.09 38.58 7.84
CA SER A 2 -4.48 37.28 8.18
C SER A 2 -3.69 37.46 9.49
N GLU A 3 -4.08 36.73 10.53
CA GLU A 3 -3.24 36.65 11.76
C GLU A 3 -1.85 36.14 11.42
N SER A 4 -0.81 36.74 12.00
CA SER A 4 0.56 36.32 11.76
C SER A 4 0.80 34.94 12.39
N LYS A 5 1.68 34.13 11.77
CA LYS A 5 2.04 32.79 12.28
C LYS A 5 2.54 32.81 13.75
N ASP A 6 3.11 33.90 14.19
CA ASP A 6 3.65 34.03 15.55
C ASP A 6 2.56 34.31 16.58
N GLN A 7 1.51 35.09 16.23
CA GLN A 7 0.34 35.29 17.08
C GLN A 7 -0.44 33.98 17.29
N LEU A 8 -0.52 33.15 16.24
CA LEU A 8 -1.16 31.82 16.34
C LEU A 8 -0.38 30.87 17.24
N LYS A 9 0.96 30.91 17.19
CA LYS A 9 1.81 30.10 18.08
C LYS A 9 1.70 30.50 19.56
N GLU A 10 1.56 31.79 19.84
CA GLU A 10 1.35 32.27 21.21
C GLU A 10 -0.01 31.88 21.77
N LYS A 11 -1.08 32.02 20.99
CA LYS A 11 -2.41 31.54 21.37
C LYS A 11 -2.44 30.03 21.63
N LEU A 12 -1.73 29.25 20.82
CA LEU A 12 -1.59 27.80 21.02
C LEU A 12 -0.84 27.41 22.31
N LYS A 13 0.05 28.26 22.81
CA LYS A 13 0.78 28.04 24.09
C LYS A 13 -0.02 28.47 25.31
N ALA A 14 -0.80 29.53 25.17
CA ALA A 14 -1.47 30.19 26.29
C ALA A 14 -2.84 29.58 26.64
N ASP A 15 -3.55 29.00 25.66
CA ASP A 15 -4.93 28.55 25.83
C ASP A 15 -5.13 27.06 25.50
N PRO A 16 -5.33 26.19 26.53
CA PRO A 16 -5.62 24.78 26.34
C PRO A 16 -6.94 24.50 25.64
N SER A 17 -7.96 25.38 25.82
CA SER A 17 -9.28 25.23 25.21
C SER A 17 -9.21 25.50 23.71
N PHE A 18 -8.48 26.52 23.30
CA PHE A 18 -8.21 26.83 21.90
C PHE A 18 -7.46 25.69 21.19
N ARG A 19 -6.53 25.01 21.90
CA ARG A 19 -5.85 23.83 21.37
C ARG A 19 -6.79 22.66 21.11
N ALA A 20 -7.74 22.43 22.01
CA ALA A 20 -8.71 21.36 21.86
C ALA A 20 -9.65 21.65 20.68
N GLU A 21 -10.16 22.86 20.60
CA GLU A 21 -11.03 23.29 19.49
C GLU A 21 -10.33 23.20 18.14
N LEU A 22 -9.07 23.63 18.04
CA LEU A 22 -8.30 23.54 16.81
C LEU A 22 -8.04 22.08 16.39
N LYS A 23 -7.74 21.18 17.35
CA LYS A 23 -7.61 19.75 17.10
C LYS A 23 -8.90 19.15 16.55
N ASP A 24 -10.05 19.50 17.12
CA ASP A 24 -11.35 18.99 16.66
C ASP A 24 -11.72 19.55 15.28
N ARG A 25 -11.42 20.81 15.00
CA ARG A 25 -11.61 21.40 13.66
C ARG A 25 -10.73 20.74 12.62
N ILE A 26 -9.45 20.48 12.92
CA ILE A 26 -8.54 19.77 12.02
C ILE A 26 -9.01 18.33 11.82
N LYS A 27 -9.39 17.62 12.89
CA LYS A 27 -9.92 16.27 12.84
C LYS A 27 -11.17 16.19 11.97
N ASN A 28 -12.13 17.09 12.18
CA ASN A 28 -13.36 17.14 11.40
C ASN A 28 -13.12 17.53 9.93
N ALA A 29 -12.18 18.44 9.66
CA ALA A 29 -11.78 18.80 8.30
C ALA A 29 -11.04 17.66 7.56
N LEU A 30 -10.30 16.82 8.29
CA LEU A 30 -9.68 15.61 7.74
C LEU A 30 -10.74 14.51 7.52
N LEU A 31 -11.64 14.29 8.47
CA LEU A 31 -12.72 13.29 8.36
C LEU A 31 -13.73 13.64 7.25
N SER A 32 -14.00 14.93 7.01
CA SER A 32 -14.90 15.36 5.93
C SER A 32 -14.33 15.18 4.52
N LYS A 33 -13.02 14.97 4.42
CA LYS A 33 -12.32 14.67 3.15
C LYS A 33 -12.17 13.17 2.87
N VAL A 34 -12.45 12.33 3.85
CA VAL A 34 -12.49 10.88 3.67
C VAL A 34 -13.91 10.54 3.15
N PRO A 35 -14.05 9.93 1.97
CA PRO A 35 -15.36 9.49 1.51
C PRO A 35 -15.98 8.54 2.54
N ALA A 36 -17.29 8.74 2.82
CA ALA A 36 -18.02 8.00 3.86
C ALA A 36 -18.15 6.48 3.57
N SER A 37 -17.75 6.02 2.40
CA SER A 37 -17.65 4.62 2.03
C SER A 37 -16.39 4.39 1.20
N VAL A 38 -15.33 3.92 1.84
CA VAL A 38 -14.26 3.22 1.13
C VAL A 38 -14.85 1.87 0.71
N PRO A 39 -14.73 1.42 -0.54
CA PRO A 39 -15.17 0.08 -0.93
C PRO A 39 -14.50 -0.94 -0.01
N ILE A 40 -15.33 -1.76 0.67
CA ILE A 40 -14.86 -2.67 1.74
C ILE A 40 -14.08 -3.85 1.16
N SER A 41 -14.21 -4.08 -0.16
CA SER A 41 -13.55 -5.20 -0.83
C SER A 41 -13.35 -4.88 -2.32
N TYR A 42 -12.12 -4.97 -2.76
CA TYR A 42 -11.72 -4.95 -4.16
C TYR A 42 -10.97 -6.25 -4.45
N ASN A 43 -11.43 -7.00 -5.44
CA ASN A 43 -10.85 -8.28 -5.85
C ASN A 43 -10.34 -8.16 -7.27
N PHE A 44 -9.13 -8.62 -7.53
CA PHE A 44 -8.56 -8.72 -8.86
C PHE A 44 -7.59 -9.90 -8.93
N ASP A 45 -7.38 -10.39 -10.13
CA ASP A 45 -6.33 -11.33 -10.46
C ASP A 45 -5.16 -10.58 -11.07
N SER A 46 -3.94 -11.08 -10.88
CA SER A 46 -2.71 -10.49 -11.42
C SER A 46 -1.94 -11.57 -12.16
N TYR A 47 -1.86 -11.46 -13.49
CA TYR A 47 -1.20 -12.43 -14.35
C TYR A 47 0.04 -11.85 -15.02
N MET A 48 1.05 -12.69 -15.20
CA MET A 48 2.26 -12.32 -15.93
C MET A 48 1.93 -11.99 -17.40
N LEU A 49 2.46 -10.88 -17.89
CA LEU A 49 2.39 -10.56 -19.32
C LEU A 49 3.31 -11.47 -20.13
N THR A 50 2.76 -12.12 -21.13
CA THR A 50 3.52 -12.96 -22.09
C THR A 50 4.19 -12.13 -23.16
N GLU A 51 3.55 -11.04 -23.58
CA GLU A 51 4.06 -10.06 -24.54
C GLU A 51 4.36 -8.74 -23.83
N VAL A 52 5.59 -8.29 -23.91
CA VAL A 52 6.06 -7.06 -23.25
C VAL A 52 6.42 -6.00 -24.29
N GLN A 53 6.10 -4.76 -24.00
CA GLN A 53 6.48 -3.60 -24.81
C GLN A 53 7.93 -3.18 -24.54
N PRO A 54 8.59 -2.45 -25.48
CA PRO A 54 9.90 -1.88 -25.22
C PRO A 54 9.92 -1.06 -23.92
N GLY A 55 10.85 -1.39 -23.02
CA GLY A 55 10.98 -0.76 -21.68
C GLY A 55 10.30 -1.52 -20.55
N GLN A 56 9.47 -2.49 -20.82
CA GLN A 56 8.91 -3.40 -19.82
C GLN A 56 9.86 -4.54 -19.49
N LEU A 57 9.75 -5.07 -18.26
CA LEU A 57 10.63 -6.14 -17.78
C LEU A 57 10.01 -7.51 -18.10
N ARG A 58 10.66 -8.23 -19.00
CA ARG A 58 10.24 -9.61 -19.36
C ARG A 58 10.18 -10.49 -18.11
N VAL A 59 9.13 -11.29 -17.96
CA VAL A 59 8.86 -12.25 -16.86
C VAL A 59 8.54 -11.57 -15.53
N LEU A 60 8.56 -10.23 -15.45
CA LEU A 60 8.28 -9.49 -14.22
C LEU A 60 7.04 -8.60 -14.33
N GLU A 61 6.60 -8.24 -15.54
CA GLU A 61 5.40 -7.42 -15.72
C GLU A 61 4.12 -8.23 -15.59
N VAL A 62 3.10 -7.57 -15.06
CA VAL A 62 1.74 -8.10 -14.88
C VAL A 62 0.71 -7.20 -15.54
N ASP A 63 -0.47 -7.75 -15.81
CA ASP A 63 -1.64 -7.01 -16.30
C ASP A 63 -2.19 -6.06 -15.25
N GLU A 64 -2.41 -6.54 -14.02
CA GLU A 64 -2.92 -5.75 -12.89
C GLU A 64 -1.88 -5.67 -11.78
N ARG A 65 -1.51 -4.45 -11.38
CA ARG A 65 -0.53 -4.18 -10.32
C ARG A 65 -1.24 -4.05 -8.98
N LEU A 66 -0.57 -4.51 -7.91
CA LEU A 66 -1.03 -4.24 -6.55
C LEU A 66 -0.69 -2.79 -6.18
N VAL A 67 -1.69 -1.92 -6.19
CA VAL A 67 -1.54 -0.50 -5.83
C VAL A 67 -1.60 -0.33 -4.32
N LEU A 68 -0.62 0.33 -3.73
CA LEU A 68 -0.51 0.55 -2.29
C LEU A 68 -0.12 1.99 -1.95
N PRO A 69 -0.62 2.56 -0.83
CA PRO A 69 -0.26 3.91 -0.41
C PRO A 69 1.12 3.96 0.24
N THR A 70 1.88 5.03 -0.06
CA THR A 70 3.15 5.31 0.64
C THR A 70 2.90 5.84 2.06
N ASN A 71 3.93 5.75 2.93
CA ASN A 71 3.94 6.27 4.30
C ASN A 71 2.74 5.83 5.16
N THR A 72 2.19 4.66 4.85
CA THR A 72 1.06 4.06 5.55
C THR A 72 1.47 2.69 6.06
N LEU A 73 1.04 2.33 7.27
CA LEU A 73 1.25 1.00 7.81
C LEU A 73 0.25 0.03 7.17
N ILE A 74 0.77 -0.93 6.41
CA ILE A 74 0.00 -1.90 5.64
C ILE A 74 0.17 -3.27 6.31
N ARG A 75 -0.95 -3.95 6.54
CA ARG A 75 -0.96 -5.35 6.95
C ARG A 75 -1.26 -6.22 5.74
N LEU A 76 -0.27 -6.98 5.32
CA LEU A 76 -0.41 -7.97 4.26
C LEU A 76 -0.80 -9.31 4.87
N LEU A 77 -1.85 -9.93 4.36
CA LEU A 77 -2.32 -11.26 4.71
C LEU A 77 -2.03 -12.19 3.53
N VAL A 78 -1.30 -13.28 3.78
CA VAL A 78 -0.79 -14.17 2.74
C VAL A 78 -1.21 -15.60 3.02
N THR A 79 -1.81 -16.25 2.02
CA THR A 79 -2.19 -17.66 2.05
C THR A 79 -2.11 -18.26 0.65
N ALA A 80 -2.28 -19.56 0.53
CA ALA A 80 -2.39 -20.29 -0.73
C ALA A 80 -3.61 -21.20 -0.73
N SER A 81 -4.12 -21.51 -1.91
CA SER A 81 -5.26 -22.42 -2.08
C SER A 81 -4.86 -23.84 -2.49
N ASP A 82 -3.64 -24.01 -3.05
CA ASP A 82 -3.16 -25.24 -3.68
C ASP A 82 -1.91 -25.81 -3.00
N VAL A 83 -0.75 -25.25 -3.26
CA VAL A 83 0.55 -25.68 -2.73
C VAL A 83 1.24 -24.54 -2.00
N LEU A 84 2.43 -24.78 -1.49
CA LEU A 84 3.28 -23.75 -0.90
C LEU A 84 3.75 -22.76 -1.97
N HIS A 85 3.62 -21.49 -1.68
CA HIS A 85 4.20 -20.36 -2.41
C HIS A 85 4.89 -19.41 -1.43
N SER A 86 5.53 -18.37 -1.93
CA SER A 86 6.07 -17.31 -1.07
C SER A 86 5.95 -15.96 -1.77
N TRP A 87 5.24 -15.04 -1.16
CA TRP A 87 5.14 -13.66 -1.63
C TRP A 87 6.37 -12.89 -1.22
N ALA A 88 7.18 -12.47 -2.19
CA ALA A 88 8.43 -11.79 -1.92
C ALA A 88 8.66 -10.61 -2.86
N VAL A 89 8.95 -9.44 -2.27
CA VAL A 89 9.39 -8.23 -2.98
C VAL A 89 10.67 -7.73 -2.31
N PRO A 90 11.85 -8.12 -2.83
CA PRO A 90 13.14 -7.85 -2.19
C PRO A 90 13.40 -6.37 -1.94
N ALA A 91 13.01 -5.49 -2.87
CA ALA A 91 13.20 -4.05 -2.74
C ALA A 91 12.37 -3.42 -1.59
N LEU A 92 11.31 -4.08 -1.14
CA LEU A 92 10.51 -3.70 0.04
C LEU A 92 10.97 -4.41 1.33
N GLY A 93 11.94 -5.32 1.23
CA GLY A 93 12.43 -6.12 2.36
C GLY A 93 11.40 -7.11 2.89
N VAL A 94 10.41 -7.51 2.08
CA VAL A 94 9.31 -8.39 2.49
C VAL A 94 9.43 -9.74 1.81
N LYS A 95 9.31 -10.79 2.62
CA LYS A 95 9.13 -12.17 2.19
C LYS A 95 8.22 -12.89 3.19
N MET A 96 7.14 -13.51 2.70
CA MET A 96 6.20 -14.24 3.53
C MET A 96 5.65 -15.46 2.78
N ASP A 97 5.77 -16.62 3.39
CA ASP A 97 5.28 -17.85 2.79
C ASP A 97 3.76 -17.91 2.78
N ALA A 98 3.22 -18.35 1.64
CA ALA A 98 1.82 -18.60 1.42
C ALA A 98 1.56 -20.11 1.62
N VAL A 99 0.99 -20.46 2.77
CA VAL A 99 0.78 -21.83 3.19
C VAL A 99 -0.70 -22.19 3.12
N PRO A 100 -1.11 -23.27 2.42
CA PRO A 100 -2.50 -23.72 2.40
C PRO A 100 -3.04 -23.97 3.80
N GLY A 101 -4.25 -23.46 4.07
CA GLY A 101 -4.91 -23.58 5.37
C GLY A 101 -4.34 -22.70 6.48
N ARG A 102 -3.35 -21.86 6.20
CA ARG A 102 -2.75 -20.93 7.15
C ARG A 102 -2.78 -19.50 6.60
N LEU A 103 -3.22 -18.55 7.41
CA LEU A 103 -3.19 -17.13 7.08
C LEU A 103 -1.98 -16.47 7.76
N ASN A 104 -0.91 -16.28 7.01
CA ASN A 104 0.28 -15.57 7.46
C ASN A 104 0.09 -14.06 7.35
N GLN A 105 0.78 -13.30 8.19
CA GLN A 105 0.70 -11.84 8.15
C GLN A 105 2.08 -11.20 8.28
N VAL A 106 2.27 -10.10 7.57
CA VAL A 106 3.44 -9.24 7.69
C VAL A 106 3.01 -7.78 7.62
N TRP A 107 3.71 -6.94 8.39
CA TRP A 107 3.52 -5.50 8.37
C TRP A 107 4.61 -4.85 7.56
N MET A 108 4.24 -3.88 6.72
CA MET A 108 5.20 -3.09 5.95
C MET A 108 4.76 -1.64 5.82
N SER A 109 5.72 -0.76 5.52
CA SER A 109 5.50 0.63 5.16
C SER A 109 6.42 0.99 4.01
N ILE A 110 5.88 1.58 2.96
CA ILE A 110 6.64 1.96 1.76
C ILE A 110 6.93 3.46 1.84
N ASN A 111 8.21 3.84 1.87
CA ASN A 111 8.62 5.22 2.13
C ASN A 111 8.69 6.10 0.87
N ARG A 112 8.62 5.52 -0.33
CA ARG A 112 8.73 6.26 -1.59
C ARG A 112 7.79 5.71 -2.64
N GLU A 113 7.29 6.56 -3.51
CA GLU A 113 6.53 6.19 -4.69
C GLU A 113 7.40 5.44 -5.70
N GLY A 114 6.79 4.57 -6.50
CA GLY A 114 7.44 3.82 -7.55
C GLY A 114 6.89 2.41 -7.71
N VAL A 115 7.47 1.69 -8.67
CA VAL A 115 7.10 0.30 -8.97
C VAL A 115 8.16 -0.64 -8.42
N PHE A 116 7.72 -1.67 -7.71
CA PHE A 116 8.56 -2.65 -7.04
C PHE A 116 8.22 -4.05 -7.53
N TYR A 117 9.23 -4.78 -7.94
CA TYR A 117 9.08 -6.11 -8.53
C TYR A 117 9.49 -7.20 -7.56
N GLY A 118 8.76 -8.29 -7.61
CA GLY A 118 9.01 -9.50 -6.84
C GLY A 118 8.64 -10.75 -7.63
N GLN A 119 8.95 -11.89 -7.07
CA GLN A 119 8.60 -13.21 -7.63
C GLN A 119 8.26 -14.18 -6.51
N CYS A 120 7.52 -15.24 -6.83
CA CYS A 120 7.34 -16.37 -5.95
C CYS A 120 8.70 -16.91 -5.49
N SER A 121 8.88 -17.09 -4.19
CA SER A 121 10.16 -17.48 -3.57
C SER A 121 10.07 -18.82 -2.83
N GLU A 122 9.07 -19.65 -3.16
CA GLU A 122 8.98 -21.05 -2.74
C GLU A 122 8.62 -21.93 -3.93
N LEU A 123 9.34 -23.02 -4.12
CA LEU A 123 9.16 -23.93 -5.25
C LEU A 123 7.73 -24.51 -5.23
N CYS A 124 6.95 -24.23 -6.28
CA CYS A 124 5.54 -24.56 -6.37
C CYS A 124 5.15 -25.35 -7.63
N GLY A 125 6.10 -25.71 -8.49
CA GLY A 125 5.87 -26.51 -9.69
C GLY A 125 6.39 -25.87 -10.98
N ALA A 126 5.83 -26.29 -12.13
CA ALA A 126 6.31 -25.90 -13.46
C ALA A 126 6.24 -24.38 -13.72
N ASN A 127 5.27 -23.70 -13.16
CA ASN A 127 5.08 -22.25 -13.34
C ASN A 127 5.73 -21.39 -12.23
N HIS A 128 6.58 -21.96 -11.40
CA HIS A 128 7.21 -21.26 -10.27
C HIS A 128 7.93 -19.95 -10.71
N SER A 129 8.58 -19.94 -11.84
CA SER A 129 9.29 -18.75 -12.37
C SER A 129 8.39 -17.78 -13.15
N PHE A 130 7.13 -18.11 -13.35
CA PHE A 130 6.18 -17.37 -14.19
C PHE A 130 5.01 -16.76 -13.41
N MET A 131 5.24 -16.45 -12.12
CA MET A 131 4.27 -15.81 -11.24
C MET A 131 4.92 -14.61 -10.53
N PRO A 132 5.09 -13.51 -11.27
CA PRO A 132 5.67 -12.28 -10.74
C PRO A 132 4.71 -11.55 -9.80
N ILE A 133 5.27 -10.62 -9.04
CA ILE A 133 4.58 -9.73 -8.12
C ILE A 133 4.97 -8.31 -8.49
N VAL A 134 4.01 -7.44 -8.76
CA VAL A 134 4.29 -6.02 -9.01
C VAL A 134 3.49 -5.17 -8.05
N VAL A 135 4.20 -4.38 -7.26
CA VAL A 135 3.63 -3.41 -6.32
C VAL A 135 3.87 -2.01 -6.85
N GLU A 136 2.80 -1.26 -7.08
CA GLU A 136 2.84 0.15 -7.42
C GLU A 136 2.53 0.99 -6.20
N ALA A 137 3.52 1.71 -5.70
CA ALA A 137 3.38 2.58 -4.54
C ALA A 137 3.08 4.00 -4.98
N ILE A 138 1.95 4.53 -4.56
CA ILE A 138 1.46 5.87 -4.90
C ILE A 138 1.23 6.72 -3.64
N SER A 139 1.02 8.02 -3.83
CA SER A 139 0.68 8.88 -2.70
C SER A 139 -0.66 8.47 -2.06
N PRO A 140 -0.86 8.68 -0.75
CA PRO A 140 -2.14 8.39 -0.10
C PRO A 140 -3.32 9.14 -0.72
N ARG A 141 -3.07 10.32 -1.28
CA ARG A 141 -4.09 11.12 -1.95
C ARG A 141 -4.55 10.48 -3.27
N GLN A 142 -3.62 9.98 -4.07
CA GLN A 142 -3.93 9.28 -5.32
C GLN A 142 -4.66 7.97 -5.03
N PHE A 143 -4.18 7.21 -4.04
CA PHE A 143 -4.79 5.94 -3.62
C PHE A 143 -6.27 6.07 -3.23
N LEU A 144 -6.71 7.21 -2.70
CA LEU A 144 -8.12 7.46 -2.36
C LEU A 144 -8.99 7.83 -3.57
N THR A 145 -8.40 8.08 -4.73
CA THR A 145 -9.12 8.48 -5.95
C THR A 145 -9.10 7.41 -7.04
N GLU A 146 -8.35 6.37 -6.85
CA GLU A 146 -8.26 5.19 -7.71
C GLU A 146 -9.28 4.13 -7.33
#